data_d94a4b054d78b2aa4e2c0c5efe3e91cf
#
_entry.id   d94a4b054d78b2aa4e2c0c5efe3e91cf
#
_cell.length_a   1.000
_cell.length_b   1.000
_cell.length_c   1.000
_cell.angle_alpha   90.00
_cell.angle_beta   90.00
_cell.angle_gamma   90.00
#
_symmetry.space_group_name_H-M   'P 1'
#
loop_
_entity.id
_entity.type
_entity.pdbx_description
1 polymer ?
#
loop_
_entity_poly.entity_id
_entity_poly.type
_entity_poly.pdbx_seq_one_letter_code
_entity_poly.pdbx_strand_id
1 'polypeptide(L)'
;MEDLFNVCGEIRLRKGEGRTLKAGGAWVYDNEIEWMSDGIIDGHLVKVLDFDDYFMGIGFINRKSKITVRMLTRHTDVVDEAFIEKRVRAAVEYRFDTVDTSACRLIFGEADFLPGLVIDKYSDVLVVESLALGIDRFKSLIVEKVKEILHEKGINIRGVYERSDAKVRTLEGMERVKGFIGDEFDTNVEIVENGVHYMIDVVNGQKTGFFLDQKYNRLAMQKLCKDKRVLDCFTHMGTFALNAGIAGAKEVTGLDISEYAVEQARANAKLNGLENTVHFKCANVLDELPKLNEAGEKYDVVILDPPAFTKSREATKNAIKGYREINMKGLKLVKDGGYLASCSCSHFMTQELLTKTIKEAAKAVHKRLRQVEFRTQSPDHPILWEAQESYYLKFFIFQVVDEK
;
A
#
# COMPACT_ATOMS: atom_id res chain seq x y z
N MET A 1 1.93 -10.91 30.49
CA MET A 1 1.70 -9.50 30.12
C MET A 1 2.76 -8.55 30.71
N GLU A 2 3.20 -8.70 31.96
CA GLU A 2 4.24 -7.83 32.56
C GLU A 2 5.54 -7.72 31.73
N ASP A 3 5.95 -8.78 31.03
CA ASP A 3 7.17 -8.78 30.21
C ASP A 3 7.07 -7.96 28.91
N LEU A 4 5.86 -7.68 28.37
CA LEU A 4 5.70 -6.91 27.14
C LEU A 4 6.14 -5.45 27.31
N PHE A 5 5.86 -4.85 28.45
CA PHE A 5 6.08 -3.42 28.71
C PHE A 5 7.41 -3.13 29.41
N ASN A 6 8.21 -4.18 29.64
CA ASN A 6 9.50 -4.02 30.30
C ASN A 6 10.50 -3.31 29.41
N VAL A 7 11.02 -2.18 29.89
CA VAL A 7 12.16 -1.47 29.29
C VAL A 7 13.44 -2.15 29.76
N CYS A 8 14.07 -2.94 28.89
CA CYS A 8 15.19 -3.82 29.28
C CYS A 8 16.56 -3.11 29.27
N GLY A 9 16.62 -1.83 28.90
CA GLY A 9 17.89 -1.10 28.88
C GLY A 9 17.80 0.24 28.17
N GLU A 10 18.97 0.82 27.93
CA GLU A 10 19.15 2.13 27.30
C GLU A 10 20.16 2.03 26.14
N ILE A 11 19.97 2.85 25.11
CA ILE A 11 20.96 3.06 24.06
C ILE A 11 21.30 4.54 23.97
N ARG A 12 22.54 4.85 23.61
CA ARG A 12 23.01 6.22 23.37
C ARG A 12 23.46 6.38 21.94
N LEU A 13 23.00 7.46 21.29
CA LEU A 13 23.38 7.79 19.94
C LEU A 13 24.75 8.49 19.89
N ARG A 14 25.43 8.33 18.76
CA ARG A 14 26.70 9.03 18.48
C ARG A 14 26.48 10.54 18.39
N LYS A 15 27.53 11.30 18.72
CA LYS A 15 27.53 12.75 18.52
C LYS A 15 27.28 13.09 17.03
N GLY A 16 26.28 13.93 16.80
CA GLY A 16 25.89 14.33 15.45
C GLY A 16 24.78 13.47 14.80
N GLU A 17 24.48 12.32 15.39
CA GLU A 17 23.38 11.45 14.98
C GLU A 17 22.06 11.81 15.69
N GLY A 18 20.97 11.11 15.33
CA GLY A 18 19.63 11.37 15.87
C GLY A 18 18.93 12.61 15.29
N ARG A 19 19.47 13.25 14.27
CA ARG A 19 18.82 14.39 13.60
C ARG A 19 17.48 14.01 12.98
N THR A 20 17.44 12.85 12.35
CA THR A 20 16.21 12.28 11.77
C THR A 20 15.16 12.05 12.85
N LEU A 21 15.55 11.51 14.01
CA LEU A 21 14.66 11.36 15.16
C LEU A 21 14.12 12.72 15.65
N LYS A 22 15.00 13.71 15.84
CA LYS A 22 14.60 15.08 16.26
C LYS A 22 13.64 15.73 15.27
N ALA A 23 13.80 15.43 13.98
CA ALA A 23 12.91 15.89 12.91
C ALA A 23 11.62 15.07 12.76
N GLY A 24 11.43 14.02 13.57
CA GLY A 24 10.20 13.23 13.52
C GLY A 24 10.35 11.79 13.01
N GLY A 25 11.50 11.37 12.51
CA GLY A 25 11.77 10.01 12.00
C GLY A 25 11.57 8.92 13.05
N ALA A 26 11.24 7.72 12.64
CA ALA A 26 10.89 6.62 13.54
C ALA A 26 11.99 5.57 13.70
N TRP A 27 13.12 5.70 13.00
CA TRP A 27 14.13 4.66 12.93
C TRP A 27 15.49 5.11 13.44
N VAL A 28 16.17 4.22 14.18
CA VAL A 28 17.59 4.34 14.55
C VAL A 28 18.33 3.19 13.87
N TYR A 29 19.36 3.53 13.12
CA TYR A 29 20.20 2.55 12.45
C TYR A 29 21.38 2.10 13.32
N ASP A 30 21.93 0.94 13.03
CA ASP A 30 23.05 0.33 13.76
C ASP A 30 24.27 1.26 13.86
N ASN A 31 24.59 1.98 12.78
CA ASN A 31 25.72 2.91 12.71
C ASN A 31 25.52 4.22 13.50
N GLU A 32 24.29 4.54 13.91
CA GLU A 32 23.97 5.73 14.71
C GLU A 32 24.21 5.49 16.22
N ILE A 33 24.37 4.24 16.65
CA ILE A 33 24.47 3.87 18.07
C ILE A 33 25.94 3.89 18.52
N GLU A 34 26.22 4.59 19.61
CA GLU A 34 27.54 4.62 20.26
C GLU A 34 27.68 3.56 21.34
N TRP A 35 26.63 3.39 22.14
CA TRP A 35 26.64 2.54 23.31
C TRP A 35 25.26 1.93 23.58
N MET A 36 25.27 0.75 24.18
CA MET A 36 24.09 0.03 24.66
C MET A 36 24.38 -0.50 26.07
N SER A 37 23.39 -0.46 26.96
CA SER A 37 23.50 -1.07 28.28
C SER A 37 23.60 -2.60 28.20
N ASP A 38 24.13 -3.22 29.24
CA ASP A 38 24.12 -4.67 29.37
C ASP A 38 22.67 -5.20 29.57
N GLY A 39 22.46 -6.47 29.22
CA GLY A 39 21.18 -7.15 29.43
C GLY A 39 20.09 -6.83 28.42
N ILE A 40 20.38 -6.11 27.33
CA ILE A 40 19.40 -5.84 26.28
C ILE A 40 18.92 -7.14 25.63
N ILE A 41 17.61 -7.25 25.50
CA ILE A 41 16.90 -8.38 24.90
C ILE A 41 16.20 -7.90 23.61
N ASP A 42 16.52 -8.53 22.47
CA ASP A 42 15.90 -8.19 21.18
C ASP A 42 14.38 -8.40 21.21
N GLY A 43 13.64 -7.48 20.61
CA GLY A 43 12.18 -7.44 20.64
C GLY A 43 11.58 -6.72 21.85
N HIS A 44 12.39 -6.33 22.84
CA HIS A 44 11.93 -5.57 24.00
C HIS A 44 12.03 -4.06 23.79
N LEU A 45 11.51 -3.31 24.76
CA LEU A 45 11.59 -1.85 24.76
C LEU A 45 12.94 -1.40 25.33
N VAL A 46 13.48 -0.33 24.72
CA VAL A 46 14.66 0.38 25.22
C VAL A 46 14.42 1.87 25.23
N LYS A 47 15.06 2.59 26.16
CA LYS A 47 15.17 4.04 26.09
C LYS A 47 16.24 4.43 25.09
N VAL A 48 15.95 5.47 24.33
CA VAL A 48 16.89 6.09 23.38
C VAL A 48 17.32 7.43 23.92
N LEU A 49 18.63 7.62 24.07
CA LEU A 49 19.28 8.85 24.53
C LEU A 49 20.12 9.43 23.40
N ASP A 50 20.22 10.75 23.32
CA ASP A 50 21.21 11.36 22.44
C ASP A 50 22.61 11.32 23.07
N PHE A 51 23.60 11.92 22.39
CA PHE A 51 25.01 11.91 22.84
C PHE A 51 25.25 12.65 24.16
N ASP A 52 24.33 13.53 24.59
CA ASP A 52 24.37 14.29 25.87
C ASP A 52 23.41 13.74 26.91
N ASP A 53 23.02 12.47 26.77
CA ASP A 53 22.02 11.76 27.64
C ASP A 53 20.62 12.39 27.64
N TYR A 54 20.28 13.20 26.64
CA TYR A 54 18.91 13.71 26.48
C TYR A 54 17.98 12.59 26.03
N PHE A 55 16.86 12.41 26.75
CA PHE A 55 15.86 11.41 26.43
C PHE A 55 15.16 11.70 25.10
N MET A 56 15.27 10.76 24.15
CA MET A 56 14.72 10.84 22.81
C MET A 56 13.41 10.06 22.65
N GLY A 57 13.11 9.12 23.58
CA GLY A 57 11.92 8.30 23.56
C GLY A 57 12.19 6.83 23.86
N ILE A 58 11.15 6.00 23.65
CA ILE A 58 11.21 4.54 23.78
C ILE A 58 10.90 3.89 22.44
N GLY A 59 11.62 2.82 22.13
CA GLY A 59 11.41 2.03 20.91
C GLY A 59 11.67 0.56 21.12
N PHE A 60 11.30 -0.24 20.13
CA PHE A 60 11.64 -1.66 20.05
C PHE A 60 13.04 -1.86 19.53
N ILE A 61 13.86 -2.64 20.21
CA ILE A 61 15.22 -2.96 19.75
C ILE A 61 15.27 -4.32 19.04
N ASN A 62 16.05 -4.37 17.96
CA ASN A 62 16.44 -5.61 17.29
C ASN A 62 17.83 -5.46 16.66
N ARG A 63 18.84 -6.06 17.29
CA ARG A 63 20.26 -5.98 16.86
C ARG A 63 20.57 -6.80 15.60
N LYS A 64 19.63 -7.64 15.14
CA LYS A 64 19.73 -8.36 13.86
C LYS A 64 19.35 -7.50 12.67
N SER A 65 18.58 -6.44 12.91
CA SER A 65 18.10 -5.51 11.89
C SER A 65 19.04 -4.33 11.74
N LYS A 66 19.22 -3.82 10.51
CA LYS A 66 19.89 -2.53 10.27
C LYS A 66 19.12 -1.36 10.88
N ILE A 67 17.79 -1.45 10.94
CA ILE A 67 16.95 -0.53 11.72
C ILE A 67 16.92 -1.12 13.13
N THR A 68 17.95 -0.78 13.91
CA THR A 68 18.19 -1.40 15.22
C THR A 68 17.14 -0.99 16.24
N VAL A 69 16.62 0.25 16.20
CA VAL A 69 15.49 0.64 17.02
C VAL A 69 14.39 1.28 16.18
N ARG A 70 13.17 0.83 16.41
CA ARG A 70 11.93 1.44 15.88
C ARG A 70 11.23 2.18 17.00
N MET A 71 11.15 3.49 16.89
CA MET A 71 10.59 4.35 17.93
C MET A 71 9.08 4.12 18.07
N LEU A 72 8.64 3.89 19.31
CA LEU A 72 7.23 3.78 19.66
C LEU A 72 6.71 5.11 20.23
N THR A 73 7.51 5.79 21.03
CA THR A 73 7.16 7.10 21.61
C THR A 73 8.38 8.00 21.67
N ARG A 74 8.16 9.33 21.81
CA ARG A 74 9.22 10.34 21.91
C ARG A 74 9.11 11.26 23.11
N HIS A 75 7.92 11.34 23.72
CA HIS A 75 7.63 12.34 24.75
C HIS A 75 7.19 11.71 26.05
N THR A 76 6.93 10.41 26.07
CA THR A 76 6.57 9.69 27.27
C THR A 76 7.55 8.56 27.53
N ASP A 77 7.90 8.34 28.78
CA ASP A 77 8.69 7.22 29.26
C ASP A 77 7.83 6.08 29.81
N VAL A 78 6.50 6.20 29.74
CA VAL A 78 5.55 5.18 30.12
C VAL A 78 4.93 4.56 28.87
N VAL A 79 5.16 3.27 28.70
CA VAL A 79 4.50 2.43 27.70
C VAL A 79 3.79 1.31 28.45
N ASP A 80 2.47 1.31 28.43
CA ASP A 80 1.59 0.34 29.08
C ASP A 80 0.44 -0.06 28.13
N GLU A 81 -0.48 -0.87 28.60
CA GLU A 81 -1.64 -1.30 27.81
C GLU A 81 -2.52 -0.11 27.41
N ALA A 82 -2.73 0.85 28.28
CA ALA A 82 -3.53 2.05 27.99
C ALA A 82 -2.88 2.92 26.90
N PHE A 83 -1.54 3.00 26.89
CA PHE A 83 -0.79 3.65 25.82
C PHE A 83 -1.03 2.96 24.47
N ILE A 84 -0.96 1.64 24.41
CA ILE A 84 -1.21 0.86 23.19
C ILE A 84 -2.67 1.04 22.73
N GLU A 85 -3.64 0.91 23.66
CA GLU A 85 -5.06 1.11 23.34
C GLU A 85 -5.31 2.50 22.75
N LYS A 86 -4.75 3.54 23.35
CA LYS A 86 -4.87 4.92 22.83
C LYS A 86 -4.34 5.06 21.39
N ARG A 87 -3.20 4.41 21.06
CA ARG A 87 -2.63 4.41 19.72
C ARG A 87 -3.56 3.71 18.71
N VAL A 88 -4.03 2.52 19.07
CA VAL A 88 -4.95 1.73 18.25
C VAL A 88 -6.25 2.49 18.02
N ARG A 89 -6.83 3.07 19.08
CA ARG A 89 -8.07 3.85 19.01
C ARG A 89 -7.90 5.06 18.06
N ALA A 90 -6.82 5.81 18.19
CA ALA A 90 -6.54 6.95 17.32
C ALA A 90 -6.43 6.51 15.84
N ALA A 91 -5.76 5.40 15.56
CA ALA A 91 -5.64 4.86 14.20
C ALA A 91 -7.01 4.43 13.63
N VAL A 92 -7.82 3.74 14.40
CA VAL A 92 -9.17 3.31 13.99
C VAL A 92 -10.08 4.52 13.78
N GLU A 93 -10.14 5.46 14.72
CA GLU A 93 -10.98 6.67 14.62
C GLU A 93 -10.61 7.50 13.39
N TYR A 94 -9.32 7.69 13.12
CA TYR A 94 -8.87 8.37 11.91
C TYR A 94 -9.48 7.76 10.63
N ARG A 95 -9.57 6.42 10.54
CA ARG A 95 -10.18 5.76 9.37
C ARG A 95 -11.68 6.01 9.30
N PHE A 96 -12.38 5.96 10.44
CA PHE A 96 -13.81 6.24 10.47
C PHE A 96 -14.15 7.68 10.07
N ASP A 97 -13.23 8.62 10.32
CA ASP A 97 -13.40 10.04 9.95
C ASP A 97 -13.02 10.31 8.48
N THR A 98 -12.14 9.51 7.87
CA THR A 98 -11.51 9.89 6.60
C THR A 98 -11.84 9.01 5.41
N VAL A 99 -12.27 7.76 5.63
CA VAL A 99 -12.54 6.79 4.56
C VAL A 99 -13.81 5.99 4.81
N ASP A 100 -14.34 5.37 3.76
CA ASP A 100 -15.29 4.27 3.90
C ASP A 100 -14.57 3.05 4.47
N THR A 101 -15.05 2.56 5.62
CA THR A 101 -14.43 1.50 6.41
C THR A 101 -14.96 0.10 6.10
N SER A 102 -15.78 -0.08 5.05
CA SER A 102 -16.26 -1.40 4.62
C SER A 102 -15.08 -2.33 4.28
N ALA A 103 -14.06 -1.81 3.60
CA ALA A 103 -12.76 -2.42 3.38
C ALA A 103 -11.68 -1.32 3.43
N CYS A 104 -10.78 -1.38 4.41
CA CYS A 104 -9.76 -0.35 4.60
C CYS A 104 -8.58 -0.87 5.40
N ARG A 105 -7.44 -0.19 5.30
CA ARG A 105 -6.30 -0.37 6.21
C ARG A 105 -6.57 0.34 7.52
N LEU A 106 -6.66 -0.39 8.63
CA LEU A 106 -6.90 0.17 9.97
C LEU A 106 -5.62 0.67 10.65
N ILE A 107 -4.49 -0.03 10.40
CA ILE A 107 -3.17 0.33 10.95
C ILE A 107 -2.13 0.29 9.83
N PHE A 108 -1.35 1.36 9.70
CA PHE A 108 -0.31 1.53 8.69
C PHE A 108 1.04 1.89 9.32
N GLY A 109 1.61 0.98 10.06
CA GLY A 109 2.98 1.02 10.57
C GLY A 109 3.38 2.32 11.25
N GLU A 110 4.46 2.89 10.77
CA GLU A 110 5.06 4.12 11.29
C GLU A 110 4.12 5.33 11.20
N ALA A 111 3.23 5.34 10.22
CA ALA A 111 2.29 6.46 10.05
C ALA A 111 1.18 6.48 11.11
N ASP A 112 0.94 5.35 11.78
CA ASP A 112 0.05 5.24 12.95
C ASP A 112 0.84 5.08 14.25
N PHE A 113 2.16 5.28 14.21
CA PHE A 113 3.04 5.14 15.36
C PHE A 113 3.02 3.74 16.01
N LEU A 114 2.75 2.72 15.19
CA LEU A 114 2.83 1.29 15.51
C LEU A 114 3.78 0.61 14.52
N PRO A 115 5.10 0.89 14.62
CA PRO A 115 6.07 0.64 13.57
C PRO A 115 6.15 -0.84 13.18
N GLY A 116 6.03 -1.08 11.87
CA GLY A 116 6.12 -2.42 11.30
C GLY A 116 4.84 -3.27 11.41
N LEU A 117 3.70 -2.71 11.85
CA LEU A 117 2.42 -3.40 11.90
C LEU A 117 1.46 -2.90 10.83
N VAL A 118 0.82 -3.82 10.12
CA VAL A 118 -0.29 -3.55 9.22
C VAL A 118 -1.49 -4.36 9.66
N ILE A 119 -2.67 -3.73 9.72
CA ILE A 119 -3.95 -4.41 9.91
C ILE A 119 -4.93 -3.89 8.86
N ASP A 120 -5.36 -4.78 7.98
CA ASP A 120 -6.37 -4.52 6.98
C ASP A 120 -7.70 -5.15 7.40
N LYS A 121 -8.78 -4.41 7.23
CA LYS A 121 -10.15 -4.87 7.46
C LYS A 121 -10.82 -5.11 6.12
N TYR A 122 -11.38 -6.29 5.94
CA TYR A 122 -12.16 -6.72 4.80
C TYR A 122 -13.53 -7.19 5.31
N SER A 123 -14.54 -6.33 5.17
CA SER A 123 -15.88 -6.59 5.75
C SER A 123 -15.81 -6.89 7.26
N ASP A 124 -15.98 -8.12 7.67
CA ASP A 124 -15.93 -8.62 9.05
C ASP A 124 -14.68 -9.46 9.38
N VAL A 125 -13.65 -9.38 8.55
CA VAL A 125 -12.37 -10.09 8.71
C VAL A 125 -11.22 -9.10 8.85
N LEU A 126 -10.27 -9.40 9.73
CA LEU A 126 -8.99 -8.70 9.84
C LEU A 126 -7.87 -9.53 9.22
N VAL A 127 -6.99 -8.87 8.49
CA VAL A 127 -5.73 -9.45 8.03
C VAL A 127 -4.58 -8.66 8.63
N VAL A 128 -3.69 -9.39 9.32
CA VAL A 128 -2.59 -8.80 10.10
C VAL A 128 -1.27 -9.15 9.45
N GLU A 129 -0.41 -8.16 9.25
CA GLU A 129 0.97 -8.33 8.82
C GLU A 129 1.90 -7.67 9.83
N SER A 130 2.76 -8.44 10.48
CA SER A 130 3.76 -7.97 11.43
C SER A 130 5.15 -8.13 10.83
N LEU A 131 5.89 -7.02 10.68
CA LEU A 131 7.13 -6.95 9.91
C LEU A 131 8.38 -6.71 10.78
N ALA A 132 8.20 -6.42 12.07
CA ALA A 132 9.30 -6.11 12.99
C ALA A 132 9.18 -6.90 14.30
N LEU A 133 10.32 -7.34 14.85
CA LEU A 133 10.36 -8.25 15.99
C LEU A 133 9.65 -7.70 17.24
N GLY A 134 9.82 -6.41 17.55
CA GLY A 134 9.22 -5.82 18.72
C GLY A 134 7.70 -5.78 18.65
N ILE A 135 7.14 -5.27 17.56
CA ILE A 135 5.69 -5.18 17.39
C ILE A 135 5.03 -6.56 17.25
N ASP A 136 5.76 -7.57 16.77
CA ASP A 136 5.27 -8.95 16.67
C ASP A 136 4.87 -9.51 18.05
N ARG A 137 5.58 -9.14 19.12
CA ARG A 137 5.26 -9.50 20.50
C ARG A 137 3.95 -8.84 20.97
N PHE A 138 3.64 -7.66 20.49
CA PHE A 138 2.44 -6.90 20.84
C PHE A 138 1.22 -7.24 19.96
N LYS A 139 1.42 -8.01 18.91
CA LYS A 139 0.41 -8.32 17.87
C LYS A 139 -0.92 -8.78 18.47
N SER A 140 -0.91 -9.76 19.38
CA SER A 140 -2.13 -10.31 19.98
C SER A 140 -2.90 -9.25 20.77
N LEU A 141 -2.21 -8.48 21.62
CA LEU A 141 -2.81 -7.38 22.37
C LEU A 141 -3.45 -6.34 21.43
N ILE A 142 -2.72 -5.93 20.38
CA ILE A 142 -3.21 -4.92 19.46
C ILE A 142 -4.44 -5.44 18.69
N VAL A 143 -4.44 -6.70 18.25
CA VAL A 143 -5.60 -7.33 17.57
C VAL A 143 -6.82 -7.35 18.49
N GLU A 144 -6.66 -7.68 19.77
CA GLU A 144 -7.74 -7.62 20.76
C GLU A 144 -8.29 -6.20 20.90
N LYS A 145 -7.42 -5.18 21.03
CA LYS A 145 -7.86 -3.78 21.12
C LYS A 145 -8.57 -3.31 19.84
N VAL A 146 -8.10 -3.71 18.67
CA VAL A 146 -8.81 -3.41 17.41
C VAL A 146 -10.22 -4.02 17.42
N LYS A 147 -10.37 -5.28 17.84
CA LYS A 147 -11.67 -5.97 17.92
C LYS A 147 -12.60 -5.30 18.93
N GLU A 148 -12.11 -4.94 20.11
CA GLU A 148 -12.86 -4.22 21.15
C GLU A 148 -13.39 -2.88 20.61
N ILE A 149 -12.52 -2.06 19.99
CA ILE A 149 -12.89 -0.75 19.46
C ILE A 149 -13.89 -0.86 18.29
N LEU A 150 -13.72 -1.86 17.42
CA LEU A 150 -14.68 -2.12 16.33
C LEU A 150 -16.02 -2.59 16.87
N HIS A 151 -16.03 -3.41 17.92
CA HIS A 151 -17.26 -3.84 18.59
C HIS A 151 -18.01 -2.66 19.22
N GLU A 152 -17.32 -1.69 19.86
CA GLU A 152 -17.91 -0.44 20.34
C GLU A 152 -18.62 0.35 19.21
N LYS A 153 -18.14 0.21 17.96
CA LYS A 153 -18.73 0.82 16.76
C LYS A 153 -19.80 -0.06 16.09
N GLY A 154 -20.20 -1.17 16.75
CA GLY A 154 -21.22 -2.10 16.24
C GLY A 154 -20.71 -3.07 15.16
N ILE A 155 -19.38 -3.21 15.00
CA ILE A 155 -18.77 -4.12 14.03
C ILE A 155 -18.20 -5.34 14.73
N ASN A 156 -18.75 -6.51 14.44
CA ASN A 156 -18.26 -7.79 14.96
C ASN A 156 -17.30 -8.42 13.96
N ILE A 157 -16.09 -8.71 14.39
CA ILE A 157 -15.07 -9.40 13.59
C ILE A 157 -15.23 -10.91 13.76
N ARG A 158 -15.54 -11.63 12.68
CA ARG A 158 -15.71 -13.09 12.68
C ARG A 158 -14.39 -13.86 12.67
N GLY A 159 -13.30 -13.23 12.17
CA GLY A 159 -12.03 -13.91 12.08
C GLY A 159 -10.84 -13.00 11.84
N VAL A 160 -9.66 -13.52 12.16
CA VAL A 160 -8.38 -12.84 11.98
C VAL A 160 -7.40 -13.79 11.29
N TYR A 161 -6.77 -13.34 10.22
CA TYR A 161 -5.75 -14.11 9.50
C TYR A 161 -4.42 -13.36 9.47
N GLU A 162 -3.33 -14.06 9.76
CA GLU A 162 -1.98 -13.51 9.71
C GLU A 162 -1.34 -13.73 8.34
N ARG A 163 -0.83 -12.66 7.74
CA ARG A 163 -0.08 -12.62 6.49
C ARG A 163 1.32 -12.05 6.69
N SER A 164 2.00 -12.52 7.74
CA SER A 164 3.38 -12.14 8.06
C SER A 164 4.39 -12.95 7.25
N ASP A 165 4.17 -13.08 5.94
CA ASP A 165 4.99 -13.89 5.01
C ASP A 165 5.90 -13.05 4.09
N ALA A 166 6.03 -11.75 4.34
CA ALA A 166 6.93 -10.88 3.61
C ALA A 166 8.41 -11.18 3.89
N LYS A 167 9.25 -11.07 2.83
CA LYS A 167 10.70 -11.34 2.93
C LYS A 167 11.42 -10.45 3.96
N VAL A 168 10.91 -9.24 4.23
CA VAL A 168 11.51 -8.32 5.18
C VAL A 168 11.63 -8.92 6.59
N ARG A 169 10.74 -9.86 6.97
CA ARG A 169 10.83 -10.55 8.26
C ARG A 169 12.14 -11.31 8.46
N THR A 170 12.70 -11.87 7.39
CA THR A 170 14.00 -12.58 7.48
C THR A 170 15.15 -11.62 7.78
N LEU A 171 15.03 -10.33 7.40
CA LEU A 171 15.99 -9.29 7.76
C LEU A 171 15.90 -8.87 9.24
N GLU A 172 14.74 -9.10 9.84
CA GLU A 172 14.50 -8.93 11.28
C GLU A 172 14.87 -10.20 12.09
N GLY A 173 15.37 -11.25 11.44
CA GLY A 173 15.67 -12.53 12.08
C GLY A 173 14.43 -13.33 12.48
N MET A 174 13.29 -13.07 11.84
CA MET A 174 12.02 -13.73 12.11
C MET A 174 11.64 -14.69 10.99
N GLU A 175 10.88 -15.73 11.33
CA GLU A 175 10.29 -16.63 10.35
C GLU A 175 9.11 -15.98 9.63
N ARG A 176 8.85 -16.45 8.41
CA ARG A 176 7.64 -16.07 7.66
C ARG A 176 6.47 -16.90 8.16
N VAL A 177 5.35 -16.24 8.50
CA VAL A 177 4.19 -16.88 9.11
C VAL A 177 2.92 -16.57 8.31
N LYS A 178 2.08 -17.60 8.15
CA LYS A 178 0.69 -17.51 7.71
C LYS A 178 -0.16 -18.38 8.59
N GLY A 179 -1.38 -17.94 8.93
CA GLY A 179 -2.30 -18.75 9.70
C GLY A 179 -3.45 -17.97 10.33
N PHE A 180 -4.35 -18.67 10.92
CA PHE A 180 -5.44 -18.10 11.70
C PHE A 180 -4.93 -17.61 13.07
N ILE A 181 -5.44 -16.46 13.51
CA ILE A 181 -5.29 -15.99 14.88
C ILE A 181 -6.65 -16.24 15.56
N GLY A 182 -6.74 -17.29 16.36
CA GLY A 182 -7.99 -17.81 16.92
C GLY A 182 -8.62 -18.89 16.03
N ASP A 183 -9.95 -18.88 15.92
CA ASP A 183 -10.72 -19.89 15.20
C ASP A 183 -10.58 -19.76 13.68
N GLU A 184 -10.68 -20.89 12.98
CA GLU A 184 -10.73 -20.93 11.52
C GLU A 184 -12.07 -20.40 10.98
N PHE A 185 -12.01 -19.76 9.81
CA PHE A 185 -13.17 -19.20 9.12
C PHE A 185 -13.03 -19.35 7.60
N ASP A 186 -14.11 -19.10 6.82
CA ASP A 186 -14.03 -19.03 5.36
C ASP A 186 -13.20 -17.82 4.95
N THR A 187 -12.08 -18.09 4.28
CA THR A 187 -11.07 -17.12 3.86
C THR A 187 -11.41 -16.38 2.57
N ASN A 188 -12.47 -16.79 1.87
CA ASN A 188 -13.06 -16.02 0.79
C ASN A 188 -14.00 -14.97 1.38
N VAL A 189 -13.68 -13.72 1.20
CA VAL A 189 -14.40 -12.60 1.82
C VAL A 189 -14.97 -11.70 0.74
N GLU A 190 -16.27 -11.47 0.77
CA GLU A 190 -16.90 -10.48 -0.08
C GLU A 190 -16.70 -9.08 0.52
N ILE A 191 -16.21 -8.15 -0.30
CA ILE A 191 -16.12 -6.73 0.03
C ILE A 191 -16.87 -5.89 -1.00
N VAL A 192 -17.30 -4.71 -0.57
CA VAL A 192 -17.86 -3.70 -1.47
C VAL A 192 -16.96 -2.46 -1.43
N GLU A 193 -16.50 -2.04 -2.60
CA GLU A 193 -15.69 -0.82 -2.74
C GLU A 193 -16.20 0.00 -3.92
N ASN A 194 -16.55 1.26 -3.68
CA ASN A 194 -17.05 2.18 -4.72
C ASN A 194 -18.29 1.63 -5.47
N GLY A 195 -19.11 0.83 -4.82
CA GLY A 195 -20.29 0.17 -5.41
C GLY A 195 -19.97 -1.11 -6.22
N VAL A 196 -18.71 -1.56 -6.23
CA VAL A 196 -18.26 -2.80 -6.87
C VAL A 196 -18.09 -3.89 -5.81
N HIS A 197 -18.64 -5.06 -6.05
CA HIS A 197 -18.47 -6.25 -5.24
C HIS A 197 -17.23 -7.04 -5.68
N TYR A 198 -16.40 -7.43 -4.74
CA TYR A 198 -15.22 -8.27 -4.98
C TYR A 198 -15.21 -9.44 -4.03
N MET A 199 -14.98 -10.63 -4.56
CA MET A 199 -14.59 -11.79 -3.76
C MET A 199 -13.06 -11.79 -3.65
N ILE A 200 -12.54 -11.68 -2.44
CA ILE A 200 -11.10 -11.69 -2.16
C ILE A 200 -10.72 -12.96 -1.39
N ASP A 201 -9.52 -13.48 -1.68
CA ASP A 201 -8.90 -14.58 -0.94
C ASP A 201 -7.81 -14.02 -0.04
N VAL A 202 -8.06 -13.99 1.27
CA VAL A 202 -7.11 -13.42 2.24
C VAL A 202 -5.88 -14.31 2.46
N VAL A 203 -5.93 -15.58 2.04
CA VAL A 203 -4.82 -16.53 2.14
C VAL A 203 -3.87 -16.44 0.94
N ASN A 204 -4.41 -16.43 -0.29
CA ASN A 204 -3.64 -16.53 -1.52
C ASN A 204 -3.57 -15.22 -2.31
N GLY A 205 -4.43 -14.26 -2.01
CA GLY A 205 -4.42 -12.94 -2.65
C GLY A 205 -3.10 -12.19 -2.47
N GLN A 206 -2.80 -11.26 -3.37
CA GLN A 206 -1.59 -10.44 -3.27
C GLN A 206 -1.64 -9.50 -2.06
N LYS A 207 -0.49 -9.18 -1.48
CA LYS A 207 -0.36 -8.44 -0.22
C LYS A 207 -1.17 -9.14 0.88
N THR A 208 -2.11 -8.42 1.49
CA THR A 208 -3.05 -8.93 2.50
C THR A 208 -4.35 -9.46 1.89
N GLY A 209 -4.51 -9.42 0.56
CA GLY A 209 -5.68 -9.89 -0.18
C GLY A 209 -6.14 -8.93 -1.28
N PHE A 210 -5.98 -7.61 -1.10
CA PHE A 210 -6.46 -6.58 -2.01
C PHE A 210 -5.58 -5.32 -1.98
N PHE A 211 -5.66 -4.48 -3.03
CA PHE A 211 -4.93 -3.21 -3.12
C PHE A 211 -5.81 -2.05 -2.65
N LEU A 212 -5.96 -1.90 -1.35
CA LEU A 212 -6.78 -0.86 -0.71
C LEU A 212 -6.30 0.56 -1.00
N ASP A 213 -4.99 0.73 -1.20
CA ASP A 213 -4.33 2.02 -1.45
C ASP A 213 -4.82 2.75 -2.71
N GLN A 214 -5.40 2.03 -3.69
CA GLN A 214 -5.93 2.57 -4.93
C GLN A 214 -7.44 2.90 -4.90
N LYS A 215 -8.13 2.69 -3.78
CA LYS A 215 -9.59 2.84 -3.62
C LYS A 215 -10.15 4.11 -4.27
N TYR A 216 -9.64 5.26 -3.87
CA TYR A 216 -10.13 6.55 -4.36
C TYR A 216 -9.55 6.94 -5.73
N ASN A 217 -8.48 6.30 -6.18
CA ASN A 217 -7.99 6.44 -7.55
C ASN A 217 -8.92 5.70 -8.53
N ARG A 218 -9.40 4.52 -8.15
CA ARG A 218 -10.45 3.80 -8.89
C ARG A 218 -11.75 4.62 -8.98
N LEU A 219 -12.20 5.21 -7.86
CA LEU A 219 -13.37 6.08 -7.82
C LEU A 219 -13.22 7.33 -8.72
N ALA A 220 -12.02 7.92 -8.75
CA ALA A 220 -11.75 9.07 -9.62
C ALA A 220 -11.87 8.70 -11.11
N MET A 221 -11.47 7.49 -11.49
CA MET A 221 -11.61 7.01 -12.87
C MET A 221 -13.06 6.76 -13.28
N GLN A 222 -13.97 6.38 -12.37
CA GLN A 222 -15.39 6.19 -12.69
C GLN A 222 -15.99 7.39 -13.42
N LYS A 223 -15.67 8.62 -12.99
CA LYS A 223 -16.19 9.87 -13.57
C LYS A 223 -15.86 10.05 -15.06
N LEU A 224 -14.83 9.36 -15.56
CA LEU A 224 -14.31 9.50 -16.92
C LEU A 224 -14.71 8.33 -17.84
N CYS A 225 -15.38 7.30 -17.32
CA CYS A 225 -15.58 6.05 -18.03
C CYS A 225 -16.97 5.87 -18.66
N LYS A 226 -17.98 6.65 -18.26
CA LYS A 226 -19.36 6.52 -18.79
C LYS A 226 -19.39 6.65 -20.32
N ASP A 227 -20.03 5.70 -20.99
CA ASP A 227 -20.18 5.59 -22.45
C ASP A 227 -18.84 5.50 -23.21
N LYS A 228 -17.74 5.09 -22.54
CA LYS A 228 -16.38 5.05 -23.09
C LYS A 228 -15.91 3.61 -23.35
N ARG A 229 -14.98 3.46 -24.31
CA ARG A 229 -14.12 2.28 -24.43
C ARG A 229 -12.92 2.44 -23.54
N VAL A 230 -12.70 1.50 -22.63
CA VAL A 230 -11.66 1.57 -21.60
C VAL A 230 -10.69 0.40 -21.76
N LEU A 231 -9.38 0.67 -21.66
CA LEU A 231 -8.33 -0.34 -21.56
C LEU A 231 -7.66 -0.22 -20.18
N ASP A 232 -7.74 -1.28 -19.40
CA ASP A 232 -7.11 -1.39 -18.08
C ASP A 232 -5.92 -2.33 -18.15
N CYS A 233 -4.72 -1.79 -18.03
CA CYS A 233 -3.46 -2.52 -18.11
C CYS A 233 -2.93 -2.84 -16.72
N PHE A 234 -2.54 -4.11 -16.51
CA PHE A 234 -2.18 -4.66 -15.20
C PHE A 234 -3.39 -4.71 -14.28
N THR A 235 -4.50 -5.20 -14.84
CA THR A 235 -5.84 -5.13 -14.23
C THR A 235 -5.97 -5.92 -12.93
N HIS A 236 -5.03 -6.86 -12.66
CA HIS A 236 -5.07 -7.77 -11.51
C HIS A 236 -6.43 -8.51 -11.49
N MET A 237 -7.16 -8.45 -10.38
CA MET A 237 -8.50 -9.04 -10.27
C MET A 237 -9.62 -8.11 -10.81
N GLY A 238 -9.28 -7.23 -11.77
CA GLY A 238 -10.23 -6.39 -12.48
C GLY A 238 -10.60 -5.09 -11.79
N THR A 239 -9.78 -4.59 -10.86
CA THR A 239 -10.21 -3.54 -9.95
C THR A 239 -10.53 -2.20 -10.62
N PHE A 240 -9.72 -1.70 -11.54
CA PHE A 240 -10.04 -0.51 -12.32
C PHE A 240 -11.09 -0.81 -13.40
N ALA A 241 -10.98 -1.97 -14.08
CA ALA A 241 -11.91 -2.38 -15.12
C ALA A 241 -13.35 -2.46 -14.63
N LEU A 242 -13.57 -3.06 -13.44
CA LEU A 242 -14.90 -3.18 -12.85
C LEU A 242 -15.46 -1.82 -12.38
N ASN A 243 -14.60 -0.95 -11.85
CA ASN A 243 -14.98 0.43 -11.55
C ASN A 243 -15.42 1.20 -12.81
N ALA A 244 -14.75 0.98 -13.94
CA ALA A 244 -15.18 1.54 -15.23
C ALA A 244 -16.52 0.94 -15.69
N GLY A 245 -16.70 -0.38 -15.53
CA GLY A 245 -17.95 -1.09 -15.89
C GLY A 245 -19.15 -0.58 -15.11
N ILE A 246 -19.04 -0.50 -13.76
CA ILE A 246 -20.15 -0.02 -12.90
C ILE A 246 -20.49 1.46 -13.16
N ALA A 247 -19.53 2.23 -13.63
CA ALA A 247 -19.74 3.62 -14.05
C ALA A 247 -20.45 3.76 -15.41
N GLY A 248 -20.79 2.66 -16.06
CA GLY A 248 -21.50 2.65 -17.35
C GLY A 248 -20.57 2.79 -18.55
N ALA A 249 -19.35 2.28 -18.49
CA ALA A 249 -18.50 2.17 -19.68
C ALA A 249 -19.19 1.36 -20.78
N LYS A 250 -18.96 1.75 -22.05
CA LYS A 250 -19.52 1.03 -23.20
C LYS A 250 -18.88 -0.35 -23.39
N GLU A 251 -17.58 -0.44 -23.17
CA GLU A 251 -16.76 -1.63 -23.30
C GLU A 251 -15.49 -1.46 -22.49
N VAL A 252 -15.09 -2.47 -21.75
CA VAL A 252 -13.85 -2.47 -20.98
C VAL A 252 -13.03 -3.71 -21.30
N THR A 253 -11.75 -3.53 -21.58
CA THR A 253 -10.78 -4.63 -21.73
C THR A 253 -9.75 -4.53 -20.61
N GLY A 254 -9.64 -5.55 -19.77
CA GLY A 254 -8.62 -5.70 -18.75
C GLY A 254 -7.51 -6.67 -19.19
N LEU A 255 -6.26 -6.29 -19.01
CA LEU A 255 -5.09 -7.10 -19.35
C LEU A 255 -4.27 -7.40 -18.10
N ASP A 256 -3.95 -8.67 -17.86
CA ASP A 256 -2.97 -9.09 -16.86
C ASP A 256 -2.20 -10.32 -17.34
N ILE A 257 -0.98 -10.50 -16.85
CA ILE A 257 -0.15 -11.66 -17.19
C ILE A 257 -0.50 -12.90 -16.35
N SER A 258 -1.15 -12.71 -15.21
CA SER A 258 -1.54 -13.79 -14.28
C SER A 258 -2.88 -14.39 -14.67
N GLU A 259 -2.90 -15.66 -15.13
CA GLU A 259 -4.14 -16.37 -15.41
C GLU A 259 -5.05 -16.42 -14.17
N TYR A 260 -4.48 -16.70 -12.99
CA TYR A 260 -5.23 -16.70 -11.73
C TYR A 260 -5.94 -15.36 -11.47
N ALA A 261 -5.24 -14.24 -11.67
CA ALA A 261 -5.82 -12.90 -11.47
C ALA A 261 -6.94 -12.62 -12.50
N VAL A 262 -6.75 -13.04 -13.75
CA VAL A 262 -7.75 -12.92 -14.83
C VAL A 262 -8.98 -13.76 -14.53
N GLU A 263 -8.84 -14.97 -14.00
CA GLU A 263 -9.99 -15.80 -13.58
C GLU A 263 -10.75 -15.15 -12.42
N GLN A 264 -10.06 -14.61 -11.43
CA GLN A 264 -10.67 -13.83 -10.35
C GLN A 264 -11.41 -12.60 -10.90
N ALA A 265 -10.81 -11.90 -11.86
CA ALA A 265 -11.43 -10.74 -12.51
C ALA A 265 -12.73 -11.11 -13.25
N ARG A 266 -12.75 -12.24 -13.97
CA ARG A 266 -13.96 -12.77 -14.63
C ARG A 266 -15.05 -13.15 -13.62
N ALA A 267 -14.66 -13.79 -12.51
CA ALA A 267 -15.58 -14.12 -11.44
C ALA A 267 -16.20 -12.86 -10.80
N ASN A 268 -15.39 -11.84 -10.55
CA ASN A 268 -15.85 -10.56 -10.03
C ASN A 268 -16.73 -9.80 -11.04
N ALA A 269 -16.44 -9.87 -12.35
CA ALA A 269 -17.34 -9.30 -13.38
C ALA A 269 -18.73 -9.95 -13.33
N LYS A 270 -18.79 -11.26 -13.22
CA LYS A 270 -20.04 -12.00 -13.09
C LYS A 270 -20.78 -11.65 -11.78
N LEU A 271 -20.05 -11.51 -10.66
CA LEU A 271 -20.61 -11.10 -9.37
C LEU A 271 -21.34 -9.75 -9.46
N ASN A 272 -20.87 -8.86 -10.34
CA ASN A 272 -21.43 -7.52 -10.56
C ASN A 272 -22.37 -7.43 -11.79
N GLY A 273 -22.65 -8.53 -12.51
CA GLY A 273 -23.46 -8.53 -13.73
C GLY A 273 -22.80 -7.76 -14.90
N LEU A 274 -21.48 -7.70 -14.92
CA LEU A 274 -20.69 -6.92 -15.89
C LEU A 274 -20.01 -7.79 -16.96
N GLU A 275 -20.25 -9.09 -17.01
CA GLU A 275 -19.59 -10.04 -17.90
C GLU A 275 -19.79 -9.75 -19.40
N ASN A 276 -20.87 -9.03 -19.75
CA ASN A 276 -21.15 -8.62 -21.13
C ASN A 276 -20.47 -7.30 -21.52
N THR A 277 -19.93 -6.54 -20.56
CA THR A 277 -19.35 -5.21 -20.79
C THR A 277 -17.86 -5.20 -20.48
N VAL A 278 -17.42 -6.00 -19.50
CA VAL A 278 -16.02 -6.03 -19.02
C VAL A 278 -15.40 -7.38 -19.37
N HIS A 279 -14.38 -7.34 -20.22
CA HIS A 279 -13.71 -8.53 -20.73
C HIS A 279 -12.26 -8.56 -20.27
N PHE A 280 -11.76 -9.76 -19.94
CA PHE A 280 -10.39 -9.93 -19.45
C PHE A 280 -9.60 -10.89 -20.34
N LYS A 281 -8.33 -10.51 -20.60
CA LYS A 281 -7.38 -11.29 -21.39
C LYS A 281 -6.10 -11.52 -20.59
N CYS A 282 -5.69 -12.79 -20.48
CA CYS A 282 -4.35 -13.12 -19.97
C CYS A 282 -3.32 -12.79 -21.06
N ALA A 283 -2.50 -11.75 -20.82
CA ALA A 283 -1.48 -11.29 -21.75
C ALA A 283 -0.40 -10.47 -21.05
N ASN A 284 0.82 -10.54 -21.55
CA ASN A 284 1.85 -9.59 -21.18
C ASN A 284 1.53 -8.22 -21.82
N VAL A 285 1.29 -7.22 -20.98
CA VAL A 285 0.89 -5.88 -21.40
C VAL A 285 1.90 -5.26 -22.36
N LEU A 286 3.22 -5.43 -22.13
CA LEU A 286 4.26 -4.88 -22.97
C LEU A 286 4.26 -5.45 -24.40
N ASP A 287 3.81 -6.69 -24.57
CA ASP A 287 3.70 -7.37 -25.85
C ASP A 287 2.34 -7.13 -26.53
N GLU A 288 1.29 -6.92 -25.73
CA GLU A 288 -0.08 -6.77 -26.24
C GLU A 288 -0.36 -5.35 -26.76
N LEU A 289 0.12 -4.30 -26.08
CA LEU A 289 -0.11 -2.92 -26.52
C LEU A 289 0.38 -2.62 -27.95
N PRO A 290 1.57 -3.10 -28.40
CA PRO A 290 1.98 -2.98 -29.81
C PRO A 290 0.99 -3.63 -30.77
N LYS A 291 0.51 -4.86 -30.48
CA LYS A 291 -0.45 -5.59 -31.31
C LYS A 291 -1.78 -4.83 -31.47
N LEU A 292 -2.30 -4.30 -30.35
CA LEU A 292 -3.50 -3.46 -30.38
C LEU A 292 -3.30 -2.21 -31.25
N ASN A 293 -2.12 -1.58 -31.16
CA ASN A 293 -1.82 -0.42 -31.98
C ASN A 293 -1.69 -0.77 -33.48
N GLU A 294 -1.06 -1.90 -33.82
CA GLU A 294 -0.94 -2.42 -35.19
C GLU A 294 -2.31 -2.79 -35.78
N ALA A 295 -3.23 -3.29 -34.94
CA ALA A 295 -4.62 -3.56 -35.30
C ALA A 295 -5.47 -2.27 -35.44
N GLY A 296 -4.90 -1.09 -35.18
CA GLY A 296 -5.62 0.19 -35.25
C GLY A 296 -6.57 0.46 -34.10
N GLU A 297 -6.50 -0.30 -33.02
CA GLU A 297 -7.36 -0.13 -31.84
C GLU A 297 -7.13 1.22 -31.17
N LYS A 298 -8.23 1.84 -30.71
CA LYS A 298 -8.26 3.10 -29.99
C LYS A 298 -9.25 3.06 -28.84
N TYR A 299 -8.86 3.66 -27.73
CA TYR A 299 -9.64 3.72 -26.50
C TYR A 299 -9.86 5.17 -26.08
N ASP A 300 -10.99 5.42 -25.45
CA ASP A 300 -11.30 6.72 -24.85
C ASP A 300 -10.54 6.91 -23.53
N VAL A 301 -10.28 5.81 -22.82
CA VAL A 301 -9.55 5.81 -21.55
C VAL A 301 -8.55 4.65 -21.55
N VAL A 302 -7.29 4.92 -21.21
CA VAL A 302 -6.25 3.91 -20.96
C VAL A 302 -5.73 4.09 -19.55
N ILE A 303 -5.68 3.00 -18.77
CA ILE A 303 -5.19 2.96 -17.40
C ILE A 303 -3.91 2.12 -17.37
N LEU A 304 -2.84 2.67 -16.81
CA LEU A 304 -1.54 2.03 -16.66
C LEU A 304 -1.18 1.98 -15.18
N ASP A 305 -1.43 0.85 -14.51
CA ASP A 305 -1.06 0.60 -13.11
C ASP A 305 -0.03 -0.54 -13.01
N PRO A 306 1.19 -0.34 -13.54
CA PRO A 306 2.20 -1.39 -13.58
C PRO A 306 2.72 -1.73 -12.19
N PRO A 307 3.24 -2.95 -11.98
CA PRO A 307 3.98 -3.30 -10.77
C PRO A 307 5.21 -2.39 -10.62
N ALA A 308 5.73 -2.26 -9.41
CA ALA A 308 6.92 -1.46 -9.13
C ALA A 308 8.10 -1.95 -9.98
N PHE A 309 8.53 -1.18 -10.97
CA PHE A 309 9.68 -1.50 -11.83
C PHE A 309 11.03 -1.32 -11.11
N THR A 310 11.04 -0.71 -9.91
CA THR A 310 12.25 -0.63 -9.09
C THR A 310 11.93 -0.83 -7.62
N LYS A 311 12.82 -1.58 -6.96
CA LYS A 311 12.81 -1.80 -5.50
C LYS A 311 14.10 -1.26 -4.84
N SER A 312 15.00 -0.66 -5.62
CA SER A 312 16.23 -0.07 -5.12
C SER A 312 16.62 1.19 -5.91
N ARG A 313 17.49 2.00 -5.31
CA ARG A 313 18.00 3.23 -5.95
C ARG A 313 18.81 2.91 -7.22
N GLU A 314 19.59 1.82 -7.21
CA GLU A 314 20.41 1.42 -8.37
C GLU A 314 19.57 1.01 -9.57
N ALA A 315 18.41 0.39 -9.35
CA ALA A 315 17.51 -0.05 -10.42
C ALA A 315 16.66 1.09 -11.02
N THR A 316 16.72 2.31 -10.49
CA THR A 316 15.91 3.45 -10.92
C THR A 316 16.07 3.78 -12.41
N LYS A 317 17.30 3.69 -12.96
CA LYS A 317 17.56 3.96 -14.39
C LYS A 317 16.79 3.00 -15.31
N ASN A 318 16.70 1.73 -14.95
CA ASN A 318 15.95 0.73 -15.72
C ASN A 318 14.44 0.94 -15.56
N ALA A 319 14.00 1.31 -14.37
CA ALA A 319 12.60 1.65 -14.12
C ALA A 319 12.12 2.83 -14.98
N ILE A 320 12.92 3.89 -15.12
CA ILE A 320 12.61 5.04 -15.98
C ILE A 320 12.36 4.57 -17.42
N LYS A 321 13.20 3.66 -17.93
CA LYS A 321 13.01 3.09 -19.29
C LYS A 321 11.69 2.34 -19.39
N GLY A 322 11.36 1.50 -18.42
CA GLY A 322 10.12 0.74 -18.38
C GLY A 322 8.88 1.64 -18.31
N TYR A 323 8.89 2.64 -17.41
CA TYR A 323 7.79 3.61 -17.31
C TYR A 323 7.66 4.46 -18.60
N ARG A 324 8.77 4.86 -19.22
CA ARG A 324 8.73 5.59 -20.49
C ARG A 324 8.12 4.73 -21.59
N GLU A 325 8.56 3.48 -21.71
CA GLU A 325 8.07 2.54 -22.73
C GLU A 325 6.57 2.27 -22.59
N ILE A 326 6.09 1.93 -21.37
CA ILE A 326 4.68 1.62 -21.16
C ILE A 326 3.79 2.84 -21.43
N ASN A 327 4.22 4.05 -21.01
CA ASN A 327 3.48 5.27 -21.29
C ASN A 327 3.47 5.61 -22.79
N MET A 328 4.56 5.42 -23.52
CA MET A 328 4.58 5.60 -24.99
C MET A 328 3.59 4.65 -25.69
N LYS A 329 3.59 3.36 -25.29
CA LYS A 329 2.70 2.35 -25.88
C LYS A 329 1.23 2.66 -25.53
N GLY A 330 0.92 3.01 -24.29
CA GLY A 330 -0.43 3.39 -23.86
C GLY A 330 -0.94 4.64 -24.57
N LEU A 331 -0.13 5.69 -24.65
CA LEU A 331 -0.49 6.96 -25.30
C LEU A 331 -0.85 6.79 -26.79
N LYS A 332 -0.22 5.86 -27.51
CA LYS A 332 -0.56 5.54 -28.90
C LYS A 332 -1.97 5.00 -29.07
N LEU A 333 -2.52 4.37 -28.02
CA LEU A 333 -3.87 3.79 -28.01
C LEU A 333 -4.95 4.78 -27.58
N VAL A 334 -4.59 5.91 -26.95
CA VAL A 334 -5.58 6.92 -26.54
C VAL A 334 -6.03 7.74 -27.76
N LYS A 335 -7.35 7.89 -27.91
CA LYS A 335 -7.96 8.81 -28.89
C LYS A 335 -7.58 10.26 -28.61
N ASP A 336 -7.64 11.13 -29.62
CA ASP A 336 -7.58 12.59 -29.41
C ASP A 336 -8.73 13.02 -28.50
N GLY A 337 -8.42 13.80 -27.46
CA GLY A 337 -9.36 14.20 -26.40
C GLY A 337 -9.67 13.12 -25.35
N GLY A 338 -9.13 11.90 -25.49
CA GLY A 338 -9.26 10.82 -24.51
C GLY A 338 -8.38 11.00 -23.27
N TYR A 339 -8.38 10.00 -22.38
CA TYR A 339 -7.71 10.10 -21.08
C TYR A 339 -6.67 8.98 -20.89
N LEU A 340 -5.57 9.34 -20.25
CA LEU A 340 -4.56 8.42 -19.74
C LEU A 340 -4.49 8.55 -18.23
N ALA A 341 -4.65 7.43 -17.51
CA ALA A 341 -4.22 7.30 -16.13
C ALA A 341 -2.86 6.58 -16.09
N SER A 342 -1.89 7.14 -15.39
CA SER A 342 -0.54 6.55 -15.26
C SER A 342 -0.10 6.56 -13.80
N CYS A 343 0.30 5.39 -13.32
CA CYS A 343 0.60 5.13 -11.92
C CYS A 343 2.03 4.65 -11.69
N SER A 344 2.54 4.91 -10.51
CA SER A 344 3.74 4.25 -9.95
C SER A 344 3.59 4.06 -8.46
N CYS A 345 3.71 2.83 -8.00
CA CYS A 345 3.76 2.46 -6.58
C CYS A 345 5.20 2.34 -6.03
N SER A 346 6.22 2.80 -6.78
CA SER A 346 7.61 2.74 -6.34
C SER A 346 8.02 4.00 -5.57
N HIS A 347 8.54 3.82 -4.35
CA HIS A 347 9.13 4.89 -3.56
C HIS A 347 10.29 5.60 -4.31
N PHE A 348 11.12 4.84 -5.03
CA PHE A 348 12.27 5.37 -5.77
C PHE A 348 11.91 6.10 -7.07
N MET A 349 10.68 5.96 -7.55
CA MET A 349 10.13 6.76 -8.66
C MET A 349 9.43 7.98 -8.07
N THR A 350 10.19 9.05 -7.85
CA THR A 350 9.64 10.31 -7.32
C THR A 350 8.59 10.92 -8.25
N GLN A 351 7.78 11.83 -7.75
CA GLN A 351 6.78 12.54 -8.55
C GLN A 351 7.42 13.27 -9.73
N GLU A 352 8.52 14.02 -9.48
CA GLU A 352 9.24 14.77 -10.53
C GLU A 352 9.79 13.83 -11.60
N LEU A 353 10.36 12.69 -11.18
CA LEU A 353 10.95 11.72 -12.08
C LEU A 353 9.89 11.06 -12.96
N LEU A 354 8.75 10.67 -12.37
CA LEU A 354 7.62 10.09 -13.09
C LEU A 354 7.03 11.11 -14.09
N THR A 355 6.80 12.36 -13.66
CA THR A 355 6.28 13.43 -14.49
C THR A 355 7.20 13.71 -15.69
N LYS A 356 8.51 13.80 -15.47
CA LYS A 356 9.51 13.95 -16.54
C LYS A 356 9.42 12.79 -17.51
N THR A 357 9.34 11.55 -17.01
CA THR A 357 9.29 10.33 -17.82
C THR A 357 8.04 10.29 -18.71
N ILE A 358 6.86 10.61 -18.15
CA ILE A 358 5.59 10.66 -18.89
C ILE A 358 5.63 11.77 -19.96
N LYS A 359 6.18 12.94 -19.63
CA LYS A 359 6.34 14.06 -20.57
C LYS A 359 7.23 13.67 -21.76
N GLU A 360 8.33 12.97 -21.50
CA GLU A 360 9.22 12.48 -22.56
C GLU A 360 8.53 11.41 -23.42
N ALA A 361 7.72 10.54 -22.82
CA ALA A 361 6.93 9.55 -23.54
C ALA A 361 5.90 10.21 -24.48
N ALA A 362 5.16 11.20 -23.98
CA ALA A 362 4.17 11.93 -24.76
C ALA A 362 4.80 12.66 -25.94
N LYS A 363 5.93 13.35 -25.73
CA LYS A 363 6.69 14.01 -26.80
C LYS A 363 7.10 13.03 -27.89
N ALA A 364 7.57 11.84 -27.52
CA ALA A 364 8.05 10.82 -28.46
C ALA A 364 6.93 10.24 -29.36
N VAL A 365 5.67 10.41 -29.00
CA VAL A 365 4.50 9.94 -29.77
C VAL A 365 3.62 11.10 -30.25
N HIS A 366 4.15 12.34 -30.26
CA HIS A 366 3.49 13.56 -30.72
C HIS A 366 2.13 13.83 -30.05
N LYS A 367 2.05 13.58 -28.74
CA LYS A 367 0.89 13.88 -27.92
C LYS A 367 1.19 15.01 -26.94
N ARG A 368 0.15 15.78 -26.60
CA ARG A 368 0.16 16.77 -25.51
C ARG A 368 -0.71 16.28 -24.37
N LEU A 369 -0.32 16.61 -23.15
CA LEU A 369 -1.01 16.18 -21.94
C LEU A 369 -1.51 17.39 -21.16
N ARG A 370 -2.81 17.39 -20.86
CA ARG A 370 -3.41 18.31 -19.89
C ARG A 370 -3.64 17.54 -18.61
N GLN A 371 -2.95 17.90 -17.54
CA GLN A 371 -3.17 17.23 -16.24
C GLN A 371 -4.57 17.57 -15.73
N VAL A 372 -5.35 16.53 -15.47
CA VAL A 372 -6.69 16.61 -14.88
C VAL A 372 -6.58 16.51 -13.36
N GLU A 373 -5.91 15.46 -12.88
CA GLU A 373 -5.71 15.23 -11.44
C GLU A 373 -4.30 14.67 -11.20
N PHE A 374 -3.78 14.96 -10.01
CA PHE A 374 -2.70 14.23 -9.37
C PHE A 374 -3.19 13.71 -8.03
N ARG A 375 -2.99 12.44 -7.77
CA ARG A 375 -3.48 11.73 -6.60
C ARG A 375 -2.38 10.86 -6.01
N THR A 376 -2.53 10.52 -4.74
CA THR A 376 -1.65 9.63 -4.00
C THR A 376 -2.42 8.38 -3.54
N GLN A 377 -1.88 7.64 -2.61
CA GLN A 377 -2.59 6.54 -1.95
C GLN A 377 -3.82 7.03 -1.19
N SER A 378 -4.77 6.11 -0.99
CA SER A 378 -5.98 6.34 -0.19
C SER A 378 -5.63 6.82 1.23
N PRO A 379 -6.44 7.70 1.86
CA PRO A 379 -6.17 8.22 3.21
C PRO A 379 -6.00 7.17 4.30
N ASP A 380 -6.52 5.95 4.15
CA ASP A 380 -6.26 4.84 5.06
C ASP A 380 -4.81 4.32 5.01
N HIS A 381 -4.02 4.79 4.06
CA HIS A 381 -2.57 4.66 3.97
C HIS A 381 -1.93 6.04 4.18
N PRO A 382 -1.99 6.61 5.38
CA PRO A 382 -1.61 7.99 5.61
C PRO A 382 -0.15 8.27 5.26
N ILE A 383 0.09 9.46 4.70
CA ILE A 383 1.43 9.96 4.44
C ILE A 383 1.87 10.75 5.67
N LEU A 384 2.79 10.20 6.43
CA LEU A 384 3.42 10.90 7.54
C LEU A 384 4.60 11.71 6.98
N TRP A 385 4.56 13.03 7.12
CA TRP A 385 5.53 13.93 6.48
C TRP A 385 6.96 13.71 6.96
N GLU A 386 7.12 13.28 8.20
CA GLU A 386 8.40 12.96 8.82
C GLU A 386 8.92 11.56 8.45
N ALA A 387 8.05 10.69 7.89
CA ALA A 387 8.37 9.35 7.43
C ALA A 387 8.16 9.25 5.91
N GLN A 388 9.16 9.67 5.14
CA GLN A 388 9.08 9.73 3.67
C GLN A 388 8.79 8.38 3.02
N GLU A 389 9.13 7.27 3.66
CA GLU A 389 8.82 5.91 3.23
C GLU A 389 7.31 5.64 3.19
N SER A 390 6.50 6.40 3.93
CA SER A 390 5.04 6.31 3.88
C SER A 390 4.45 6.84 2.57
N TYR A 391 5.18 7.67 1.81
CA TYR A 391 4.75 8.19 0.51
C TYR A 391 5.33 7.36 -0.64
N TYR A 392 4.51 6.56 -1.29
CA TYR A 392 4.97 5.67 -2.36
C TYR A 392 4.11 5.67 -3.62
N LEU A 393 2.83 6.05 -3.56
CA LEU A 393 1.91 5.99 -4.69
C LEU A 393 1.78 7.35 -5.38
N LYS A 394 1.97 7.38 -6.68
CA LYS A 394 1.74 8.52 -7.57
C LYS A 394 0.78 8.08 -8.66
N PHE A 395 -0.34 8.77 -8.79
CA PHE A 395 -1.39 8.50 -9.76
C PHE A 395 -1.76 9.79 -10.51
N PHE A 396 -1.49 9.82 -11.80
CA PHE A 396 -1.80 10.95 -12.65
C PHE A 396 -2.94 10.62 -13.60
N ILE A 397 -3.84 11.56 -13.79
CA ILE A 397 -4.87 11.54 -14.84
C ILE A 397 -4.58 12.69 -15.80
N PHE A 398 -4.47 12.36 -17.09
CA PHE A 398 -4.26 13.34 -18.16
C PHE A 398 -5.34 13.23 -19.22
N GLN A 399 -5.79 14.38 -19.74
CA GLN A 399 -6.41 14.42 -21.05
C GLN A 399 -5.30 14.43 -22.12
N VAL A 400 -5.44 13.57 -23.10
CA VAL A 400 -4.47 13.41 -24.21
C VAL A 400 -4.98 14.14 -25.44
N VAL A 401 -4.14 14.99 -26.02
CA VAL A 401 -4.46 15.78 -27.21
C VAL A 401 -3.38 15.55 -28.27
N ASP A 402 -3.80 15.34 -29.50
CA ASP A 402 -2.87 15.19 -30.62
C ASP A 402 -2.16 16.52 -30.91
N GLU A 403 -0.85 16.45 -31.13
CA GLU A 403 -0.07 17.60 -31.62
C GLU A 403 -0.32 17.69 -33.12
N LYS A 404 -1.12 18.68 -33.54
CA LYS A 404 -1.41 18.97 -34.94
C LYS A 404 -0.39 19.94 -35.51
#